data_6514048e0f735f7f4fd231c67a7d4c68
#
_entry.id   6514048e0f735f7f4fd231c67a7d4c68
#
_cell.length_a   1.000
_cell.length_b   1.000
_cell.length_c   1.000
_cell.angle_alpha   90.00
_cell.angle_beta   90.00
_cell.angle_gamma   90.00
#
_symmetry.space_group_name_H-M   'P 1'
#
loop_
_entity.id
_entity.type
_entity.pdbx_description
1 polymer ?
#
loop_
_entity_poly.entity_id
_entity_poly.type
_entity_poly.pdbx_seq_one_letter_code
_entity_poly.pdbx_strand_id
1 'polypeptide(L)'
;MAHSFDIAFVGSGNLASHLAKNLEKAGHRILGVSSRRMERAQELAKQLGADTLAVDDPKQLPEAEIYVLAIADDALPNLWQTWTPPNKRALVVHTSGSVSLDSIQSLSERTGVLYPLQTFSANRPLDFSEIPCFVEGSDEEVTQTLLELAKSVSHEVNPLDSERRRTLHL
;
A
#
# COMPACT_ATOMS: atom_id res chain seq x y z
N MET A 1 -15.66 13.72 10.14
CA MET A 1 -14.72 12.67 10.55
C MET A 1 -14.09 12.03 9.35
N ALA A 2 -12.79 11.80 9.40
CA ALA A 2 -12.11 11.11 8.32
C ALA A 2 -12.61 9.67 8.22
N HIS A 3 -12.74 9.16 7.00
CA HIS A 3 -13.14 7.77 6.75
C HIS A 3 -12.06 6.81 7.25
N SER A 4 -12.45 5.75 7.94
CA SER A 4 -11.57 4.66 8.32
C SER A 4 -11.68 3.54 7.29
N PHE A 5 -10.56 3.22 6.63
CA PHE A 5 -10.52 2.15 5.64
C PHE A 5 -10.06 0.84 6.24
N ASP A 6 -10.61 -0.25 5.73
CA ASP A 6 -10.12 -1.61 5.97
C ASP A 6 -9.06 -1.94 4.93
N ILE A 7 -7.84 -2.20 5.38
CA ILE A 7 -6.66 -2.31 4.52
C ILE A 7 -5.95 -3.63 4.76
N ALA A 8 -5.48 -4.26 3.68
CA ALA A 8 -4.60 -5.42 3.75
C ALA A 8 -3.31 -5.13 2.97
N PHE A 9 -2.20 -5.64 3.46
CA PHE A 9 -0.89 -5.45 2.84
C PHE A 9 -0.38 -6.75 2.21
N VAL A 10 0.09 -6.64 0.98
CA VAL A 10 0.93 -7.67 0.36
C VAL A 10 2.36 -7.17 0.46
N GLY A 11 3.14 -7.83 1.30
CA GLY A 11 4.51 -7.44 1.62
C GLY A 11 4.67 -6.96 3.06
N SER A 12 5.84 -7.22 3.62
CA SER A 12 6.18 -6.89 5.02
C SER A 12 7.55 -6.22 5.15
N GLY A 13 8.05 -5.62 4.08
CA GLY A 13 9.34 -4.93 4.10
C GLY A 13 9.28 -3.59 4.84
N ASN A 14 10.34 -2.81 4.71
CA ASN A 14 10.49 -1.57 5.48
C ASN A 14 9.40 -0.55 5.17
N LEU A 15 9.09 -0.34 3.88
CA LEU A 15 8.01 0.57 3.50
C LEU A 15 6.67 0.08 4.03
N ALA A 16 6.34 -1.20 3.84
CA ALA A 16 5.10 -1.77 4.35
C ALA A 16 4.96 -1.57 5.85
N SER A 17 6.03 -1.83 6.60
CA SER A 17 6.05 -1.68 8.05
C SER A 17 5.76 -0.23 8.48
N HIS A 18 6.47 0.74 7.90
CA HIS A 18 6.27 2.15 8.24
C HIS A 18 4.87 2.63 7.84
N LEU A 19 4.44 2.31 6.62
CA LEU A 19 3.15 2.75 6.11
C LEU A 19 1.99 2.13 6.91
N ALA A 20 2.01 0.82 7.16
CA ALA A 20 0.96 0.13 7.89
C ALA A 20 0.80 0.70 9.30
N LYS A 21 1.90 0.91 10.02
CA LYS A 21 1.87 1.46 11.37
C LYS A 21 1.29 2.88 11.40
N ASN A 22 1.65 3.70 10.43
CA ASN A 22 1.15 5.08 10.36
C ASN A 22 -0.32 5.14 9.95
N LEU A 23 -0.76 4.26 9.04
CA LEU A 23 -2.17 4.16 8.69
C LEU A 23 -3.01 3.71 9.89
N GLU A 24 -2.53 2.74 10.66
CA GLU A 24 -3.23 2.31 11.89
C GLU A 24 -3.32 3.45 12.90
N LYS A 25 -2.23 4.18 13.11
CA LYS A 25 -2.23 5.36 13.99
C LYS A 25 -3.23 6.42 13.54
N ALA A 26 -3.45 6.54 12.24
CA ALA A 26 -4.39 7.50 11.67
C ALA A 26 -5.85 7.03 11.79
N GLY A 27 -6.10 5.84 12.32
CA GLY A 27 -7.45 5.33 12.57
C GLY A 27 -7.94 4.31 11.56
N HIS A 28 -7.10 3.89 10.59
CA HIS A 28 -7.47 2.83 9.66
C HIS A 28 -7.27 1.45 10.31
N ARG A 29 -7.92 0.43 9.75
CA ARG A 29 -7.81 -0.94 10.25
C ARG A 29 -6.95 -1.75 9.31
N ILE A 30 -5.87 -2.34 9.83
CA ILE A 30 -5.02 -3.23 9.06
C ILE A 30 -5.49 -4.67 9.34
N LEU A 31 -6.22 -5.25 8.40
CA LEU A 31 -6.85 -6.55 8.56
C LEU A 31 -5.89 -7.72 8.35
N GLY A 32 -4.87 -7.52 7.56
CA GLY A 32 -3.93 -8.60 7.26
C GLY A 32 -2.65 -8.12 6.62
N VAL A 33 -1.62 -8.94 6.78
CA VAL A 33 -0.30 -8.75 6.16
C VAL A 33 0.13 -10.09 5.59
N SER A 34 0.55 -10.12 4.34
CA SER A 34 1.14 -11.31 3.74
C SER A 34 2.62 -11.09 3.47
N SER A 35 3.40 -12.16 3.61
CA SER A 35 4.82 -12.17 3.30
C SER A 35 5.22 -13.58 2.88
N ARG A 36 6.13 -13.70 1.93
CA ARG A 36 6.70 -15.02 1.57
C ARG A 36 7.38 -15.69 2.75
N ARG A 37 7.78 -14.92 3.77
CA ARG A 37 8.28 -15.43 5.04
C ARG A 37 7.25 -15.18 6.11
N MET A 38 6.63 -16.25 6.59
CA MET A 38 5.58 -16.17 7.60
C MET A 38 6.03 -15.43 8.85
N GLU A 39 7.25 -15.63 9.30
CA GLU A 39 7.80 -14.97 10.46
C GLU A 39 7.83 -13.44 10.34
N ARG A 40 8.05 -12.92 9.13
CA ARG A 40 8.01 -11.46 8.89
C ARG A 40 6.60 -10.91 8.93
N ALA A 41 5.66 -11.65 8.36
CA ALA A 41 4.25 -11.27 8.45
C ALA A 41 3.79 -11.25 9.91
N GLN A 42 4.16 -12.28 10.67
CA GLN A 42 3.83 -12.37 12.10
C GLN A 42 4.45 -11.24 12.90
N GLU A 43 5.71 -10.91 12.64
CA GLU A 43 6.40 -9.83 13.33
C GLU A 43 5.73 -8.48 13.10
N LEU A 44 5.39 -8.17 11.85
CA LEU A 44 4.67 -6.93 11.54
C LEU A 44 3.27 -6.94 12.16
N ALA A 45 2.55 -8.03 12.03
CA ALA A 45 1.19 -8.14 12.60
C ALA A 45 1.18 -7.92 14.10
N LYS A 46 2.21 -8.38 14.84
CA LYS A 46 2.33 -8.14 16.29
C LYS A 46 2.49 -6.66 16.64
N GLN A 47 3.05 -5.88 15.74
CA GLN A 47 3.25 -4.44 15.95
C GLN A 47 2.00 -3.63 15.56
N LEU A 48 1.01 -4.27 14.97
CA LEU A 48 -0.26 -3.70 14.57
C LEU A 48 -1.36 -4.14 15.57
N GLY A 49 -2.61 -3.88 15.26
CA GLY A 49 -3.72 -4.25 16.13
C GLY A 49 -3.86 -5.75 16.32
N ALA A 50 -4.55 -6.15 17.41
CA ALA A 50 -4.72 -7.56 17.78
C ALA A 50 -5.44 -8.39 16.71
N ASP A 51 -6.18 -7.73 15.83
CA ASP A 51 -7.00 -8.40 14.80
C ASP A 51 -6.29 -8.55 13.44
N THR A 52 -5.04 -8.12 13.35
CA THR A 52 -4.28 -8.23 12.09
C THR A 52 -3.84 -9.67 11.85
N LEU A 53 -4.29 -10.24 10.75
CA LEU A 53 -3.95 -11.60 10.35
C LEU A 53 -2.59 -11.63 9.63
N ALA A 54 -1.71 -12.55 10.01
CA ALA A 54 -0.46 -12.81 9.29
C ALA A 54 -0.60 -14.06 8.44
N VAL A 55 -0.26 -13.97 7.15
CA VAL A 55 -0.35 -15.09 6.21
C VAL A 55 0.90 -15.14 5.32
N ASP A 56 1.21 -16.30 4.77
CA ASP A 56 2.33 -16.47 3.85
C ASP A 56 1.90 -16.49 2.36
N ASP A 57 0.61 -16.46 2.10
CA ASP A 57 0.03 -16.43 0.76
C ASP A 57 -1.01 -15.30 0.70
N PRO A 58 -0.88 -14.34 -0.24
CA PRO A 58 -1.85 -13.26 -0.34
C PRO A 58 -3.28 -13.72 -0.64
N LYS A 59 -3.47 -14.94 -1.16
CA LYS A 59 -4.81 -15.53 -1.35
C LYS A 59 -5.54 -15.76 -0.03
N GLN A 60 -4.81 -15.83 1.08
CA GLN A 60 -5.36 -16.04 2.41
C GLN A 60 -5.69 -14.73 3.14
N LEU A 61 -5.39 -13.59 2.53
CA LEU A 61 -5.73 -12.30 3.12
C LEU A 61 -7.25 -12.15 3.23
N PRO A 62 -7.72 -11.52 4.31
CA PRO A 62 -9.15 -11.24 4.47
C PRO A 62 -9.62 -10.24 3.42
N GLU A 63 -10.92 -10.22 3.21
CA GLU A 63 -11.53 -9.22 2.33
C GLU A 63 -11.33 -7.82 2.92
N ALA A 64 -10.83 -6.90 2.11
CA ALA A 64 -10.52 -5.54 2.51
C ALA A 64 -10.98 -4.54 1.45
N GLU A 65 -11.12 -3.27 1.85
CA GLU A 65 -11.46 -2.20 0.90
C GLU A 65 -10.26 -1.83 0.04
N ILE A 66 -9.05 -1.89 0.62
CA ILE A 66 -7.82 -1.49 -0.06
C ILE A 66 -6.76 -2.58 0.15
N TYR A 67 -6.11 -2.98 -0.94
CA TYR A 67 -4.93 -3.84 -0.90
C TYR A 67 -3.71 -3.04 -1.32
N VAL A 68 -2.72 -2.93 -0.44
CA VAL A 68 -1.48 -2.22 -0.70
C VAL A 68 -0.40 -3.24 -1.07
N LEU A 69 0.08 -3.16 -2.32
CA LEU A 69 1.12 -4.04 -2.84
C LEU A 69 2.48 -3.40 -2.59
N ALA A 70 3.02 -3.61 -1.40
CA ALA A 70 4.29 -3.04 -0.95
C ALA A 70 5.40 -4.10 -1.04
N ILE A 71 5.66 -4.55 -2.25
CA ILE A 71 6.69 -5.54 -2.57
C ILE A 71 7.69 -4.95 -3.56
N ALA A 72 8.83 -5.63 -3.74
CA ALA A 72 9.83 -5.18 -4.71
C ALA A 72 9.26 -5.11 -6.13
N ASP A 73 9.74 -4.16 -6.92
CA ASP A 73 9.24 -3.90 -8.27
C ASP A 73 9.30 -5.15 -9.15
N ASP A 74 10.37 -5.93 -9.04
CA ASP A 74 10.55 -7.15 -9.83
C ASP A 74 9.65 -8.30 -9.39
N ALA A 75 9.07 -8.24 -8.20
CA ALA A 75 8.11 -9.23 -7.71
C ALA A 75 6.66 -8.94 -8.15
N LEU A 76 6.36 -7.71 -8.54
CA LEU A 76 5.01 -7.31 -8.97
C LEU A 76 4.48 -8.15 -10.15
N PRO A 77 5.25 -8.39 -11.24
CA PRO A 77 4.73 -9.17 -12.36
C PRO A 77 4.29 -10.59 -11.98
N ASN A 78 5.02 -11.24 -11.08
CA ASN A 78 4.62 -12.56 -10.61
C ASN A 78 3.33 -12.50 -9.79
N LEU A 79 3.18 -11.48 -8.96
CA LEU A 79 2.01 -11.32 -8.13
C LEU A 79 0.73 -11.19 -8.97
N TRP A 80 0.71 -10.27 -9.94
CA TRP A 80 -0.52 -10.05 -10.72
C TRP A 80 -0.87 -11.20 -11.67
N GLN A 81 0.05 -12.13 -11.92
CA GLN A 81 -0.23 -13.35 -12.65
C GLN A 81 -0.85 -14.44 -11.77
N THR A 82 -0.59 -14.40 -10.46
CA THR A 82 -0.97 -15.47 -9.52
C THR A 82 -2.02 -15.06 -8.50
N TRP A 83 -2.32 -13.78 -8.39
CA TRP A 83 -3.23 -13.25 -7.38
C TRP A 83 -4.19 -12.23 -7.97
N THR A 84 -5.42 -12.28 -7.51
CA THR A 84 -6.40 -11.22 -7.69
C THR A 84 -7.10 -10.97 -6.36
N PRO A 85 -7.58 -9.74 -6.09
CA PRO A 85 -8.31 -9.51 -4.87
C PRO A 85 -9.62 -10.31 -4.86
N PRO A 86 -10.09 -10.74 -3.68
CA PRO A 86 -11.36 -11.47 -3.59
C PRO A 86 -12.57 -10.65 -4.06
N ASN A 87 -12.45 -9.32 -4.02
CA ASN A 87 -13.48 -8.40 -4.49
C ASN A 87 -12.89 -7.52 -5.60
N LYS A 88 -13.43 -7.61 -6.81
CA LYS A 88 -12.97 -6.84 -7.98
C LYS A 88 -13.17 -5.33 -7.84
N ARG A 89 -13.98 -4.89 -6.90
CA ARG A 89 -14.21 -3.48 -6.62
C ARG A 89 -13.29 -2.93 -5.53
N ALA A 90 -12.48 -3.79 -4.92
CA ALA A 90 -11.47 -3.34 -3.97
C ALA A 90 -10.45 -2.45 -4.69
N LEU A 91 -9.96 -1.44 -4.00
CA LEU A 91 -8.89 -0.60 -4.51
C LEU A 91 -7.56 -1.34 -4.35
N VAL A 92 -6.87 -1.55 -5.45
CA VAL A 92 -5.53 -2.18 -5.44
C VAL A 92 -4.50 -1.11 -5.76
N VAL A 93 -3.51 -0.95 -4.88
CA VAL A 93 -2.54 0.13 -4.93
C VAL A 93 -1.13 -0.44 -4.84
N HIS A 94 -0.21 -0.01 -5.73
CA HIS A 94 1.20 -0.30 -5.52
C HIS A 94 1.94 0.93 -5.00
N THR A 95 3.16 0.72 -4.53
CA THR A 95 3.96 1.76 -3.88
C THR A 95 5.27 2.07 -4.63
N SER A 96 5.39 1.65 -5.87
CA SER A 96 6.61 1.82 -6.66
C SER A 96 6.72 3.22 -7.26
N GLY A 97 7.93 3.77 -7.27
CA GLY A 97 8.23 5.00 -7.97
C GLY A 97 8.41 4.80 -9.47
N SER A 98 8.80 3.61 -9.92
CA SER A 98 9.17 3.34 -11.31
C SER A 98 8.13 2.54 -12.11
N VAL A 99 7.25 1.80 -11.44
CA VAL A 99 6.25 0.97 -12.12
C VAL A 99 5.02 1.79 -12.49
N SER A 100 4.58 1.65 -13.75
CA SER A 100 3.39 2.34 -14.23
C SER A 100 2.12 1.82 -13.55
N LEU A 101 1.12 2.69 -13.40
CA LEU A 101 -0.21 2.31 -12.97
C LEU A 101 -0.82 1.25 -13.91
N ASP A 102 -0.56 1.35 -15.20
CA ASP A 102 -1.10 0.43 -16.21
C ASP A 102 -0.75 -1.03 -15.92
N SER A 103 0.36 -1.27 -15.23
CA SER A 103 0.84 -2.62 -14.92
C SER A 103 -0.11 -3.40 -14.02
N ILE A 104 -0.94 -2.73 -13.23
CA ILE A 104 -1.86 -3.40 -12.28
C ILE A 104 -3.34 -3.25 -12.67
N GLN A 105 -3.65 -2.62 -13.80
CA GLN A 105 -5.04 -2.35 -14.19
C GLN A 105 -5.93 -3.60 -14.30
N SER A 106 -5.33 -4.75 -14.60
CA SER A 106 -6.10 -6.00 -14.73
C SER A 106 -6.55 -6.59 -13.38
N LEU A 107 -5.97 -6.13 -12.27
CA LEU A 107 -6.24 -6.71 -10.95
C LEU A 107 -7.59 -6.30 -10.37
N SER A 108 -8.06 -5.11 -10.71
CA SER A 108 -9.30 -4.58 -10.16
C SER A 108 -9.85 -3.50 -11.07
N GLU A 109 -11.13 -3.17 -10.90
CA GLU A 109 -11.76 -2.02 -11.54
C GLU A 109 -11.23 -0.70 -10.95
N ARG A 110 -10.66 -0.74 -9.75
CA ARG A 110 -10.14 0.43 -9.04
C ARG A 110 -8.67 0.19 -8.70
N THR A 111 -7.79 0.90 -9.38
CA THR A 111 -6.35 0.73 -9.17
C THR A 111 -5.67 2.08 -8.98
N GLY A 112 -4.54 2.07 -8.30
CA GLY A 112 -3.81 3.29 -8.05
C GLY A 112 -2.37 3.08 -7.60
N VAL A 113 -1.71 4.19 -7.34
CA VAL A 113 -0.35 4.26 -6.81
C VAL A 113 -0.35 5.19 -5.61
N LEU A 114 0.30 4.76 -4.55
CA LEU A 114 0.63 5.60 -3.40
C LEU A 114 2.13 5.52 -3.20
N TYR A 115 2.84 6.58 -3.57
CA TYR A 115 4.30 6.59 -3.56
C TYR A 115 4.85 7.58 -2.53
N PRO A 116 5.35 7.09 -1.38
CA PRO A 116 6.10 7.93 -0.45
C PRO A 116 7.52 8.14 -0.98
N LEU A 117 7.94 9.39 -1.09
CA LEU A 117 9.27 9.76 -1.60
C LEU A 117 10.30 9.70 -0.48
N GLN A 118 10.79 8.50 -0.16
CA GLN A 118 11.78 8.28 0.89
C GLN A 118 12.38 6.89 0.76
N THR A 119 13.63 6.74 1.21
CA THR A 119 14.25 5.43 1.44
C THR A 119 13.93 4.99 2.86
N PHE A 120 13.36 3.81 3.00
CA PHE A 120 12.97 3.24 4.29
C PHE A 120 13.98 2.20 4.76
N SER A 121 14.31 2.22 6.04
CA SER A 121 15.12 1.19 6.67
C SER A 121 14.48 0.75 8.00
N ALA A 122 14.77 -0.49 8.41
CA ALA A 122 14.16 -1.09 9.60
C ALA A 122 14.50 -0.35 10.89
N ASN A 123 15.74 0.18 10.98
CA ASN A 123 16.29 0.72 12.22
C ASN A 123 16.31 2.24 12.27
N ARG A 124 15.83 2.92 11.23
CA ARG A 124 15.82 4.36 11.17
C ARG A 124 14.44 4.88 11.54
N PRO A 125 14.32 5.62 12.67
CA PRO A 125 13.05 6.28 12.97
C PRO A 125 12.77 7.36 11.93
N LEU A 126 11.54 7.39 11.42
CA LEU A 126 11.10 8.38 10.44
C LEU A 126 9.77 8.96 10.91
N ASP A 127 9.66 10.28 10.81
CA ASP A 127 8.37 10.93 10.93
C ASP A 127 7.69 10.86 9.56
N PHE A 128 6.75 9.92 9.41
CA PHE A 128 6.07 9.70 8.15
C PHE A 128 5.29 10.94 7.69
N SER A 129 4.82 11.77 8.62
CA SER A 129 4.09 12.99 8.28
C SER A 129 4.90 13.98 7.45
N GLU A 130 6.24 13.93 7.55
CA GLU A 130 7.14 14.80 6.80
C GLU A 130 7.55 14.22 5.44
N ILE A 131 7.10 13.00 5.11
CA ILE A 131 7.45 12.35 3.85
C ILE A 131 6.43 12.76 2.77
N PRO A 132 6.88 13.41 1.69
CA PRO A 132 5.98 13.72 0.58
C PRO A 132 5.42 12.43 -0.03
N CYS A 133 4.12 12.41 -0.27
CA CYS A 133 3.44 11.28 -0.91
C CYS A 133 2.81 11.71 -2.22
N PHE A 134 2.95 10.89 -3.24
CA PHE A 134 2.37 11.13 -4.56
C PHE A 134 1.36 10.03 -4.87
N VAL A 135 0.23 10.42 -5.45
CA VAL A 135 -0.85 9.48 -5.75
C VAL A 135 -1.24 9.54 -7.22
N GLU A 136 -1.65 8.41 -7.74
CA GLU A 136 -2.23 8.30 -9.08
C GLU A 136 -3.38 7.29 -9.00
N GLY A 137 -4.55 7.66 -9.52
CA GLY A 137 -5.70 6.77 -9.54
C GLY A 137 -6.14 6.44 -10.95
N SER A 138 -6.78 5.30 -11.13
CA SER A 138 -7.33 4.87 -12.42
C SER A 138 -8.47 5.76 -12.92
N ASP A 139 -9.11 6.50 -12.02
CA ASP A 139 -10.09 7.53 -12.33
C ASP A 139 -10.08 8.61 -11.25
N GLU A 140 -10.91 9.64 -11.41
CA GLU A 140 -10.96 10.77 -10.47
C GLU A 140 -11.42 10.34 -9.07
N GLU A 141 -12.39 9.43 -8.98
CA GLU A 141 -12.88 8.94 -7.68
C GLU A 141 -11.76 8.24 -6.91
N VAL A 142 -11.00 7.37 -7.58
CA VAL A 142 -9.87 6.67 -6.97
C VAL A 142 -8.78 7.66 -6.56
N THR A 143 -8.49 8.65 -7.41
CA THR A 143 -7.52 9.70 -7.07
C THR A 143 -7.92 10.43 -5.80
N GLN A 144 -9.19 10.81 -5.65
CA GLN A 144 -9.67 11.49 -4.44
C GLN A 144 -9.59 10.58 -3.21
N THR A 145 -9.92 9.30 -3.36
CA THR A 145 -9.78 8.33 -2.26
C THR A 145 -8.32 8.22 -1.81
N LEU A 146 -7.38 8.13 -2.75
CA LEU A 146 -5.95 8.04 -2.44
C LEU A 146 -5.41 9.33 -1.82
N LEU A 147 -5.89 10.49 -2.27
CA LEU A 147 -5.53 11.77 -1.64
C LEU A 147 -5.98 11.79 -0.18
N GLU A 148 -7.20 11.36 0.10
CA GLU A 148 -7.71 11.27 1.46
C GLU A 148 -6.88 10.32 2.31
N LEU A 149 -6.61 9.12 1.79
CA LEU A 149 -5.79 8.12 2.49
C LEU A 149 -4.39 8.65 2.81
N ALA A 150 -3.72 9.22 1.81
CA ALA A 150 -2.35 9.73 1.97
C ALA A 150 -2.30 10.94 2.92
N LYS A 151 -3.29 11.82 2.86
CA LYS A 151 -3.36 12.98 3.77
C LYS A 151 -3.54 12.58 5.22
N SER A 152 -4.05 11.38 5.48
CA SER A 152 -4.18 10.89 6.86
C SER A 152 -2.82 10.60 7.50
N VAL A 153 -1.75 10.43 6.71
CA VAL A 153 -0.42 10.07 7.20
C VAL A 153 0.69 11.06 6.80
N SER A 154 0.45 11.94 5.84
CA SER A 154 1.45 12.90 5.35
C SER A 154 0.88 14.30 5.24
N HIS A 155 1.72 15.29 5.55
CA HIS A 155 1.36 16.71 5.40
C HIS A 155 1.48 17.19 3.94
N GLU A 156 2.24 16.50 3.11
CA GLU A 156 2.46 16.87 1.71
C GLU A 156 2.04 15.75 0.78
N VAL A 157 0.89 15.92 0.13
CA VAL A 157 0.31 14.92 -0.78
C VAL A 157 -0.12 15.61 -2.06
N ASN A 158 0.34 15.09 -3.21
CA ASN A 158 0.01 15.64 -4.52
C ASN A 158 -0.26 14.52 -5.51
N PRO A 159 -1.19 14.72 -6.45
CA PRO A 159 -1.33 13.79 -7.57
C PRO A 159 -0.12 13.90 -8.50
N LEU A 160 0.29 12.77 -9.07
CA LEU A 160 1.43 12.71 -9.99
C LEU A 160 1.29 11.48 -10.88
N ASP A 161 1.31 11.69 -12.20
CA ASP A 161 1.18 10.59 -13.14
C ASP A 161 2.43 9.69 -13.20
N SER A 162 2.29 8.55 -13.84
CA SER A 162 3.36 7.52 -13.91
C SER A 162 4.64 8.04 -14.55
N GLU A 163 4.53 8.84 -15.61
CA GLU A 163 5.69 9.38 -16.32
C GLU A 163 6.48 10.34 -15.42
N ARG A 164 5.79 11.28 -14.77
CA ARG A 164 6.40 12.25 -13.88
C ARG A 164 6.97 11.59 -12.64
N ARG A 165 6.29 10.59 -12.12
CA ARG A 165 6.76 9.85 -10.95
C ARG A 165 8.06 9.13 -11.25
N ARG A 166 8.21 8.50 -12.42
CA ARG A 166 9.47 7.86 -12.83
C ARG A 166 10.62 8.85 -12.85
N THR A 167 10.40 10.06 -13.36
CA THR A 167 11.43 11.10 -13.38
C THR A 167 11.83 11.50 -11.96
N LEU A 168 10.86 11.63 -11.07
CA LEU A 168 11.12 12.00 -9.67
C LEU A 168 11.87 10.91 -8.91
N HIS A 169 11.60 9.64 -9.22
CA HIS A 169 12.20 8.48 -8.55
C HIS A 169 13.70 8.32 -8.89
N LEU A 170 14.18 8.80 -10.02
CA LEU A 170 15.59 8.76 -10.37
C LEU A 170 16.43 9.62 -9.42
#